data_01d5ab641db3a301fdf36bcba0a4ad8e
#
_entry.id   01d5ab641db3a301fdf36bcba0a4ad8e
#
_cell.length_a   1.000
_cell.length_b   1.000
_cell.length_c   1.000
_cell.angle_alpha   90.00
_cell.angle_beta   90.00
_cell.angle_gamma   90.00
#
_symmetry.space_group_name_H-M   'P 1'
#
loop_
_entity.id
_entity.type
_entity.pdbx_description
1 polymer ?
#
loop_
_entity_poly.entity_id
_entity_poly.type
_entity_poly.pdbx_seq_one_letter_code
_entity_poly.pdbx_strand_id
1 'polypeptide(L)'
;MRRLTGLDASFLYLETPNNHMHVASTYIYDPADAPDYGFDRVRSLVENRLHLLPPFRRRLVVVPFGLHHPIWIEDPDFDLDYHLRRATLRAPGDKFALAEFAADFMSRPLDRRRPLWEMYVVDGLEGGKVAMLSKTHHCAIDGASGDAARPDTPLS
;
A
#
# COMPACT_ATOMS: atom_id res chain seq x y z
N MET A 1 5.06 -10.67 16.83
CA MET A 1 3.81 -11.29 16.37
C MET A 1 2.64 -10.52 16.94
N ARG A 2 1.77 -10.01 16.11
CA ARG A 2 0.63 -9.17 16.55
C ARG A 2 -0.67 -9.74 16.01
N ARG A 3 -1.70 -9.79 16.87
CA ARG A 3 -3.04 -10.22 16.47
C ARG A 3 -3.82 -9.06 15.85
N LEU A 4 -4.63 -9.38 14.84
CA LEU A 4 -5.64 -8.43 14.39
C LEU A 4 -6.68 -8.20 15.48
N THR A 5 -7.19 -6.97 15.55
CA THR A 5 -8.40 -6.69 16.31
C THR A 5 -9.62 -7.28 15.62
N GLY A 6 -10.71 -7.42 16.35
CA GLY A 6 -11.98 -7.87 15.76
C GLY A 6 -12.48 -6.94 14.66
N LEU A 7 -12.27 -5.62 14.82
CA LEU A 7 -12.64 -4.63 13.81
C LEU A 7 -11.80 -4.79 12.54
N ASP A 8 -10.48 -4.92 12.67
CA ASP A 8 -9.59 -5.09 11.52
C ASP A 8 -9.88 -6.39 10.77
N ALA A 9 -10.14 -7.47 11.51
CA ALA A 9 -10.51 -8.75 10.92
C ALA A 9 -11.84 -8.66 10.17
N SER A 10 -12.80 -7.84 10.62
CA SER A 10 -14.08 -7.68 9.95
C SER A 10 -13.93 -7.15 8.52
N PHE A 11 -12.97 -6.27 8.26
CA PHE A 11 -12.70 -5.80 6.89
C PHE A 11 -12.24 -6.93 5.96
N LEU A 12 -11.49 -7.89 6.47
CA LEU A 12 -11.10 -9.07 5.69
C LEU A 12 -12.28 -9.98 5.39
N TYR A 13 -13.17 -10.17 6.36
CA TYR A 13 -14.34 -11.04 6.22
C TYR A 13 -15.42 -10.44 5.32
N LEU A 14 -15.54 -9.12 5.30
CA LEU A 14 -16.49 -8.40 4.45
C LEU A 14 -16.03 -8.25 3.00
N GLU A 15 -14.76 -8.47 2.72
CA GLU A 15 -14.24 -8.38 1.36
C GLU A 15 -14.77 -9.50 0.48
N THR A 16 -15.27 -9.13 -0.69
CA THR A 16 -15.74 -10.04 -1.74
C THR A 16 -14.99 -9.76 -3.04
N PRO A 17 -15.06 -10.64 -4.05
CA PRO A 17 -14.45 -10.38 -5.36
C PRO A 17 -14.93 -9.09 -6.02
N ASN A 18 -16.13 -8.62 -5.69
CA ASN A 18 -16.73 -7.41 -6.25
C ASN A 18 -16.73 -6.21 -5.29
N ASN A 19 -16.30 -6.40 -4.06
CA ASN A 19 -16.28 -5.37 -3.04
C ASN A 19 -15.00 -5.48 -2.20
N HIS A 20 -13.97 -4.77 -2.64
CA HIS A 20 -12.67 -4.78 -1.97
C HIS A 20 -12.65 -3.80 -0.81
N MET A 21 -12.07 -4.22 0.31
CA MET A 21 -11.91 -3.42 1.53
C MET A 21 -10.54 -2.73 1.56
N HIS A 22 -10.14 -2.10 0.46
CA HIS A 22 -8.93 -1.29 0.40
C HIS A 22 -9.26 0.17 0.14
N VAL A 23 -8.37 1.05 0.59
CA VAL A 23 -8.39 2.48 0.29
C VAL A 23 -7.34 2.77 -0.76
N ALA A 24 -7.71 3.56 -1.75
CA ALA A 24 -6.79 4.00 -2.78
C ALA A 24 -6.71 5.53 -2.80
N SER A 25 -5.55 6.04 -3.12
CA SER A 25 -5.33 7.47 -3.30
C SER A 25 -4.49 7.75 -4.53
N THR A 26 -4.73 8.92 -5.12
CA THR A 26 -3.98 9.39 -6.29
C THR A 26 -3.50 10.81 -6.02
N TYR A 27 -2.19 11.02 -6.16
CA TYR A 27 -1.55 12.33 -6.08
C TYR A 27 -0.90 12.65 -7.41
N ILE A 28 -1.12 13.86 -7.91
CA ILE A 28 -0.48 14.34 -9.14
C ILE A 28 0.43 15.48 -8.76
N TYR A 29 1.67 15.45 -9.23
CA TYR A 29 2.65 16.50 -9.00
C TYR A 29 3.40 16.86 -10.28
N ASP A 30 3.95 18.07 -10.30
CA ASP A 30 4.77 18.58 -11.39
C ASP A 30 6.26 18.42 -11.03
N PRO A 31 7.03 17.56 -11.72
CA PRO A 31 8.45 17.37 -11.43
C PRO A 31 9.31 18.60 -11.77
N ALA A 32 8.78 19.59 -12.48
CA ALA A 32 9.49 20.85 -12.72
C ALA A 32 9.82 21.58 -11.42
N ASP A 33 8.99 21.42 -10.38
CA ASP A 33 9.20 21.99 -9.05
C ASP A 33 10.24 21.22 -8.22
N ALA A 34 10.56 19.99 -8.63
CA ALA A 34 11.52 19.10 -7.97
C ALA A 34 12.19 18.22 -9.03
N PRO A 35 13.17 18.74 -9.79
CA PRO A 35 13.75 18.04 -10.95
C PRO A 35 14.44 16.72 -10.60
N ASP A 36 14.88 16.55 -9.36
CA ASP A 36 15.49 15.31 -8.89
C ASP A 36 14.47 14.27 -8.41
N TYR A 37 13.19 14.56 -8.52
CA TYR A 37 12.13 13.73 -7.99
C TYR A 37 11.55 12.82 -9.07
N GLY A 38 12.09 11.59 -9.16
CA GLY A 38 11.62 10.54 -10.06
C GLY A 38 11.39 9.23 -9.30
N PHE A 39 11.13 8.16 -10.04
CA PHE A 39 10.87 6.84 -9.46
C PHE A 39 11.99 6.38 -8.51
N ASP A 40 13.25 6.53 -8.92
CA ASP A 40 14.40 6.07 -8.10
C ASP A 40 14.46 6.84 -6.78
N ARG A 41 14.14 8.13 -6.79
CA ARG A 41 14.09 8.94 -5.58
C ARG A 41 12.97 8.49 -4.65
N VAL A 42 11.77 8.24 -5.18
CA VAL A 42 10.63 7.72 -4.41
C VAL A 42 10.98 6.35 -3.83
N ARG A 43 11.56 5.48 -4.62
CA ARG A 43 11.98 4.15 -4.18
C ARG A 43 12.98 4.21 -3.02
N SER A 44 13.99 5.06 -3.14
CA SER A 44 14.99 5.25 -2.08
C SER A 44 14.36 5.80 -0.80
N LEU A 45 13.44 6.75 -0.92
CA LEU A 45 12.74 7.29 0.25
C LEU A 45 11.90 6.24 0.96
N VAL A 46 11.18 5.41 0.23
CA VAL A 46 10.37 4.32 0.80
C VAL A 46 11.27 3.29 1.45
N GLU A 47 12.31 2.85 0.75
CA GLU A 47 13.26 1.86 1.25
C GLU A 47 13.92 2.29 2.57
N ASN A 48 14.35 3.56 2.65
CA ASN A 48 14.98 4.11 3.84
C ASN A 48 14.02 4.28 5.03
N ARG A 49 12.71 4.28 4.80
CA ARG A 49 11.69 4.51 5.83
C ARG A 49 10.91 3.27 6.24
N LEU A 50 11.04 2.17 5.52
CA LEU A 50 10.31 0.93 5.82
C LEU A 50 10.59 0.40 7.23
N HIS A 51 11.80 0.58 7.75
CA HIS A 51 12.14 0.18 9.12
C HIS A 51 11.37 0.97 10.18
N LEU A 52 10.88 2.17 9.83
CA LEU A 52 10.04 3.02 10.70
C LEU A 52 8.55 2.69 10.57
N LEU A 53 8.18 1.83 9.62
CA LEU A 53 6.81 1.50 9.29
C LEU A 53 6.59 -0.02 9.32
N PRO A 54 6.72 -0.67 10.50
CA PRO A 54 6.59 -2.12 10.60
C PRO A 54 5.31 -2.70 9.97
N PRO A 55 4.14 -2.06 10.03
CA PRO A 55 2.92 -2.59 9.40
C PRO A 55 3.04 -2.82 7.90
N PHE A 56 3.89 -2.05 7.20
CA PHE A 56 4.12 -2.20 5.76
C PHE A 56 5.05 -3.36 5.39
N ARG A 57 5.67 -3.99 6.38
CA ARG A 57 6.52 -5.17 6.23
C ARG A 57 5.89 -6.44 6.75
N ARG A 58 4.68 -6.36 7.32
CA ARG A 58 3.98 -7.49 7.92
C ARG A 58 2.94 -8.05 6.97
N ARG A 59 2.85 -9.38 6.93
CA ARG A 59 1.80 -10.11 6.24
C ARG A 59 0.90 -10.85 7.22
N LEU A 60 -0.27 -11.24 6.75
CA LEU A 60 -1.22 -12.02 7.53
C LEU A 60 -0.88 -13.51 7.50
N VAL A 61 -1.05 -14.16 8.64
CA VAL A 61 -1.09 -15.62 8.74
C VAL A 61 -2.46 -16.02 9.28
N VAL A 62 -3.15 -16.87 8.52
CA VAL A 62 -4.46 -17.39 8.91
C VAL A 62 -4.26 -18.50 9.93
N VAL A 63 -4.98 -18.40 11.05
CA VAL A 63 -4.97 -19.43 12.07
C VAL A 63 -5.88 -20.59 11.60
N PRO A 64 -5.40 -21.85 11.63
CA PRO A 64 -6.18 -23.00 11.19
C PRO A 64 -7.52 -23.14 11.93
N PHE A 65 -8.53 -23.60 11.21
CA PHE A 65 -9.89 -23.86 11.74
C PHE A 65 -10.65 -22.65 12.28
N GLY A 66 -10.20 -21.44 11.98
CA GLY A 66 -10.86 -20.22 12.45
C GLY A 66 -10.84 -20.05 13.97
N LEU A 67 -9.91 -20.68 14.67
CA LEU A 67 -9.80 -20.66 16.14
C LEU A 67 -9.50 -19.27 16.69
N HIS A 68 -8.83 -18.43 15.92
CA HIS A 68 -8.51 -17.04 16.27
C HIS A 68 -8.50 -16.17 15.01
N HIS A 69 -8.53 -14.85 15.20
CA HIS A 69 -8.30 -13.91 14.11
C HIS A 69 -6.88 -14.08 13.53
N PRO A 70 -6.68 -13.70 12.26
CA PRO A 70 -5.36 -13.73 11.64
C PRO A 70 -4.31 -12.98 12.46
N ILE A 71 -3.06 -13.36 12.30
CA ILE A 71 -1.93 -12.79 13.02
C ILE A 71 -1.04 -12.04 12.02
N TRP A 72 -0.53 -10.88 12.42
CA TRP A 72 0.52 -10.18 11.69
C TRP A 72 1.88 -10.76 12.02
N ILE A 73 2.64 -11.11 11.01
CA ILE A 73 4.06 -11.48 11.12
C ILE A 73 4.90 -10.63 10.19
N GLU A 74 6.15 -10.40 10.54
CA GLU A 74 7.08 -9.80 9.60
C GLU A 74 7.28 -10.74 8.41
N ASP A 75 7.15 -10.21 7.18
CA ASP A 75 7.29 -11.00 5.97
C ASP A 75 8.77 -11.26 5.68
N PRO A 76 9.24 -12.51 5.78
CA PRO A 76 10.64 -12.83 5.48
C PRO A 76 10.97 -12.71 3.99
N ASP A 77 9.94 -12.74 3.13
CA ASP A 77 10.06 -12.67 1.68
C ASP A 77 9.65 -11.30 1.14
N PHE A 78 9.72 -10.26 1.97
CA PHE A 78 9.34 -8.91 1.56
C PHE A 78 10.14 -8.47 0.33
N ASP A 79 9.41 -8.06 -0.72
CA ASP A 79 9.97 -7.60 -1.97
C ASP A 79 9.42 -6.21 -2.31
N LEU A 80 10.26 -5.19 -2.15
CA LEU A 80 9.86 -3.82 -2.45
C LEU A 80 9.47 -3.63 -3.92
N ASP A 81 10.11 -4.35 -4.84
CA ASP A 81 9.81 -4.23 -6.27
C ASP A 81 8.42 -4.76 -6.64
N TYR A 82 7.86 -5.64 -5.84
CA TYR A 82 6.45 -6.03 -5.96
C TYR A 82 5.51 -4.92 -5.51
N HIS A 83 5.83 -4.24 -4.41
CA HIS A 83 4.95 -3.26 -3.77
C HIS A 83 5.03 -1.87 -4.39
N LEU A 84 6.19 -1.48 -4.88
CA LEU A 84 6.42 -0.18 -5.50
C LEU A 84 6.87 -0.38 -6.94
N ARG A 85 6.02 0.02 -7.88
CA ARG A 85 6.23 -0.20 -9.31
C ARG A 85 6.15 1.10 -10.09
N ARG A 86 6.74 1.10 -11.25
CA ARG A 86 6.69 2.19 -12.21
C ARG A 86 5.80 1.81 -13.39
N ALA A 87 5.04 2.78 -13.87
CA ALA A 87 4.29 2.67 -15.11
C ALA A 87 4.41 3.97 -15.91
N THR A 88 4.26 3.86 -17.23
CA THR A 88 4.29 5.01 -18.14
C THR A 88 3.03 4.99 -18.98
N LEU A 89 2.27 6.08 -18.97
CA LEU A 89 1.08 6.21 -19.82
C LEU A 89 1.49 6.39 -21.27
N ARG A 90 0.68 5.83 -22.18
CA ARG A 90 0.83 6.09 -23.60
C ARG A 90 0.47 7.54 -23.92
N ALA A 91 1.22 8.15 -24.84
CA ALA A 91 0.88 9.49 -25.32
C ALA A 91 -0.58 9.55 -25.84
N PRO A 92 -1.34 10.60 -25.54
CA PRO A 92 -0.95 11.85 -24.89
C PRO A 92 -0.91 11.81 -23.35
N GLY A 93 -1.28 10.71 -22.68
CA GLY A 93 -1.29 10.61 -21.23
C GLY A 93 -2.26 11.59 -20.56
N ASP A 94 -3.45 11.72 -21.12
CA ASP A 94 -4.47 12.64 -20.64
C ASP A 94 -5.17 12.11 -19.36
N LYS A 95 -6.08 12.91 -18.81
CA LYS A 95 -6.83 12.53 -17.62
C LYS A 95 -7.64 11.24 -17.77
N PHE A 96 -8.08 10.92 -18.99
CA PHE A 96 -8.82 9.68 -19.24
C PHE A 96 -7.91 8.46 -19.20
N ALA A 97 -6.69 8.56 -19.72
CA ALA A 97 -5.69 7.50 -19.64
C ALA A 97 -5.29 7.22 -18.18
N LEU A 98 -5.10 8.26 -17.38
CA LEU A 98 -4.80 8.12 -15.95
C LEU A 98 -5.99 7.51 -15.20
N ALA A 99 -7.20 7.96 -15.47
CA ALA A 99 -8.41 7.42 -14.84
C ALA A 99 -8.60 5.93 -15.15
N GLU A 100 -8.35 5.51 -16.39
CA GLU A 100 -8.41 4.11 -16.80
C GLU A 100 -7.36 3.26 -16.08
N PHE A 101 -6.12 3.74 -15.99
CA PHE A 101 -5.08 3.07 -15.25
C PHE A 101 -5.43 2.95 -13.75
N ALA A 102 -5.91 4.02 -13.15
CA ALA A 102 -6.32 4.03 -11.74
C ALA A 102 -7.49 3.08 -11.48
N ALA A 103 -8.49 3.07 -12.36
CA ALA A 103 -9.64 2.17 -12.24
C ALA A 103 -9.22 0.70 -12.32
N ASP A 104 -8.34 0.34 -13.24
CA ASP A 104 -7.80 -1.01 -13.35
C ASP A 104 -7.01 -1.39 -12.08
N PHE A 105 -6.14 -0.50 -11.62
CA PHE A 105 -5.36 -0.72 -10.40
C PHE A 105 -6.26 -0.92 -9.16
N MET A 106 -7.28 -0.08 -9.01
CA MET A 106 -8.22 -0.15 -7.88
C MET A 106 -9.15 -1.37 -7.94
N SER A 107 -9.42 -1.89 -9.14
CA SER A 107 -10.30 -3.05 -9.33
C SER A 107 -9.67 -4.38 -8.89
N ARG A 108 -8.35 -4.43 -8.80
CA ARG A 108 -7.62 -5.65 -8.44
C ARG A 108 -7.46 -5.76 -6.92
N PRO A 109 -7.77 -6.91 -6.31
CA PRO A 109 -7.57 -7.11 -4.88
C PRO A 109 -6.07 -7.14 -4.54
N LEU A 110 -5.76 -6.77 -3.30
CA LEU A 110 -4.43 -6.96 -2.74
C LEU A 110 -4.18 -8.45 -2.46
N ASP A 111 -2.97 -8.92 -2.69
CA ASP A 111 -2.56 -10.29 -2.37
C ASP A 111 -2.39 -10.44 -0.86
N ARG A 112 -3.25 -11.25 -0.24
CA ARG A 112 -3.25 -11.48 1.20
C ARG A 112 -2.06 -12.29 1.72
N ARG A 113 -1.27 -12.87 0.82
CA ARG A 113 -0.02 -13.59 1.17
C ARG A 113 1.16 -12.65 1.35
N ARG A 114 0.97 -11.37 1.09
CA ARG A 114 1.98 -10.31 1.16
C ARG A 114 1.49 -9.17 2.06
N PRO A 115 2.35 -8.25 2.48
CA PRO A 115 1.91 -7.01 3.08
C PRO A 115 0.84 -6.33 2.22
N LEU A 116 -0.19 -5.78 2.87
CA LEU A 116 -1.44 -5.36 2.22
C LEU A 116 -1.39 -3.92 1.72
N TRP A 117 -0.44 -3.65 0.85
CA TRP A 117 -0.31 -2.38 0.15
C TRP A 117 0.39 -2.54 -1.20
N GLU A 118 0.09 -1.65 -2.11
CA GLU A 118 0.76 -1.51 -3.40
C GLU A 118 0.79 -0.04 -3.79
N MET A 119 1.83 0.36 -4.50
CA MET A 119 2.02 1.72 -4.97
C MET A 119 2.56 1.74 -6.39
N TYR A 120 2.08 2.69 -7.20
CA TYR A 120 2.63 3.00 -8.51
C TYR A 120 3.11 4.43 -8.59
N VAL A 121 4.26 4.63 -9.22
CA VAL A 121 4.70 5.92 -9.74
C VAL A 121 4.45 5.89 -11.23
N VAL A 122 3.56 6.75 -11.72
CA VAL A 122 3.10 6.77 -13.11
C VAL A 122 3.59 8.04 -13.77
N ASP A 123 4.42 7.90 -14.78
CA ASP A 123 4.89 9.00 -15.61
C ASP A 123 4.20 9.00 -17.00
N GLY A 124 4.60 9.89 -17.87
CA GLY A 124 3.96 10.04 -19.19
C GLY A 124 2.64 10.77 -19.17
N LEU A 125 2.29 11.46 -18.07
CA LEU A 125 1.11 12.31 -18.02
C LEU A 125 1.30 13.55 -18.90
N GLU A 126 0.17 14.05 -19.40
CA GLU A 126 0.11 15.30 -20.14
C GLU A 126 0.73 16.46 -19.33
N GLY A 127 1.50 17.29 -19.97
CA GLY A 127 2.23 18.39 -19.31
C GLY A 127 3.46 17.94 -18.51
N GLY A 128 3.96 16.72 -18.72
CA GLY A 128 5.13 16.19 -18.02
C GLY A 128 4.90 15.88 -16.55
N LYS A 129 3.66 15.83 -16.10
CA LYS A 129 3.30 15.53 -14.71
C LYS A 129 3.50 14.06 -14.38
N VAL A 130 3.57 13.77 -13.10
CA VAL A 130 3.73 12.43 -12.54
C VAL A 130 2.63 12.18 -11.52
N ALA A 131 2.10 10.98 -11.49
CA ALA A 131 1.11 10.55 -10.52
C ALA A 131 1.68 9.48 -9.58
N MET A 132 1.28 9.53 -8.33
CA MET A 132 1.51 8.46 -7.36
C MET A 132 0.15 7.86 -6.99
N LEU A 133 -0.01 6.57 -7.23
CA LEU A 133 -1.20 5.82 -6.85
C LEU A 133 -0.83 4.85 -5.73
N SER A 134 -1.62 4.85 -4.69
CA SER A 134 -1.42 3.91 -3.58
C SER A 134 -2.71 3.19 -3.23
N LYS A 135 -2.57 1.98 -2.77
CA LYS A 135 -3.66 1.12 -2.34
C LYS A 135 -3.25 0.39 -1.07
N THR A 136 -4.08 0.50 -0.03
CA THR A 136 -3.81 -0.12 1.27
C THR A 136 -5.10 -0.72 1.81
N HIS A 137 -5.03 -1.94 2.33
CA HIS A 137 -6.20 -2.57 2.94
C HIS A 137 -6.58 -1.87 4.25
N HIS A 138 -7.88 -1.73 4.51
CA HIS A 138 -8.37 -1.10 5.74
C HIS A 138 -7.81 -1.72 7.02
N CYS A 139 -7.67 -3.04 7.06
CA CYS A 139 -7.12 -3.72 8.23
C CYS A 139 -5.66 -3.35 8.53
N ALA A 140 -4.89 -2.96 7.52
CA ALA A 140 -3.51 -2.52 7.69
C ALA A 140 -3.40 -1.07 8.15
N ILE A 141 -4.34 -0.19 7.72
CA ILE A 141 -4.37 1.21 8.12
C ILE A 141 -4.62 1.34 9.63
N ASP A 142 -5.63 0.65 10.14
CA ASP A 142 -5.98 0.69 11.56
C ASP A 142 -4.87 0.11 12.42
N GLY A 143 -4.21 -0.95 11.95
CA GLY A 143 -3.03 -1.51 12.59
C GLY A 143 -1.88 -0.50 12.70
N ALA A 144 -1.63 0.27 11.65
CA ALA A 144 -0.60 1.31 11.64
C ALA A 144 -0.92 2.45 12.61
N SER A 145 -2.18 2.87 12.67
CA SER A 145 -2.63 3.91 13.61
C SER A 145 -2.49 3.48 15.07
N GLY A 146 -2.76 2.21 15.36
CA GLY A 146 -2.59 1.65 16.69
C GLY A 146 -1.13 1.60 17.16
N ASP A 147 -0.19 1.41 16.25
CA ASP A 147 1.24 1.42 16.59
C ASP A 147 1.77 2.84 16.83
N ALA A 148 1.24 3.83 16.11
CA ALA A 148 1.62 5.23 16.31
C ALA A 148 1.10 5.82 17.62
N ALA A 149 0.03 5.27 18.17
CA ALA A 149 -0.61 5.76 19.40
C ALA A 149 -0.03 5.19 20.70
N ARG A 150 0.93 4.26 20.62
CA ARG A 150 1.61 3.73 21.82
C ARG A 150 2.96 4.42 21.99
N PRO A 151 3.10 5.35 22.95
CA PRO A 151 4.42 5.72 23.40
C PRO A 151 5.06 4.45 24.02
N ASP A 152 6.31 4.20 23.65
CA ASP A 152 7.12 3.17 24.28
C ASP A 152 7.07 3.38 25.79
N THR A 153 6.26 2.58 26.46
CA THR A 153 6.33 2.53 27.92
C THR A 153 7.53 1.64 28.21
N PRO A 154 8.60 2.17 28.79
CA PRO A 154 9.71 1.33 29.19
C PRO A 154 9.17 0.32 30.21
N LEU A 155 9.36 -0.93 29.90
CA LEU A 155 9.14 -2.00 30.86
C LEU A 155 10.13 -1.79 32.00
N SER A 156 9.62 -1.35 33.12
CA SER A 156 10.34 -1.35 34.39
C SER A 156 10.43 -2.78 34.94
#